data_71f4675c8fb142abfff6196447537112
#
_entry.id   71f4675c8fb142abfff6196447537112
#
_cell.length_a   1.000
_cell.length_b   1.000
_cell.length_c   1.000
_cell.angle_alpha   90.00
_cell.angle_beta   90.00
_cell.angle_gamma   90.00
#
_symmetry.space_group_name_H-M   'P 1'
#
loop_
_entity.id
_entity.type
_entity.pdbx_description
1 polymer ?
#
loop_
_entity_poly.entity_id
_entity_poly.type
_entity_poly.pdbx_seq_one_letter_code
_entity_poly.pdbx_strand_id
1 'polypeptide(L)'
;SDPDRFDRVNHAHHFIHLQGLRADRQREKIKEIEKLVESKQEVLRQKAMDKKIIERLKDRQRKAFEVEQNKVQQKELDEIVSMRTGFVK
;
A
#
# COMPACT_ATOMS: atom_id res chain seq x y z
N SER A 1 47.44 36.68 31.89
CA SER A 1 46.60 36.36 30.74
C SER A 1 47.42 35.56 29.73
N ASP A 2 46.98 34.34 29.49
CA ASP A 2 47.60 33.42 28.55
C ASP A 2 46.83 33.54 27.20
N PRO A 3 47.50 34.06 26.13
CA PRO A 3 46.82 34.19 24.83
C PRO A 3 46.43 32.84 24.21
N ASP A 4 47.19 31.80 24.49
CA ASP A 4 46.88 30.44 24.02
C ASP A 4 45.59 29.90 24.66
N ARG A 5 45.33 30.27 25.92
CA ARG A 5 44.12 29.88 26.62
C ARG A 5 42.87 30.50 25.99
N PHE A 6 42.95 31.76 25.59
CA PHE A 6 41.89 32.47 24.91
C PHE A 6 41.57 31.83 23.54
N ASP A 7 42.60 31.51 22.76
CA ASP A 7 42.47 30.85 21.47
C ASP A 7 41.89 29.48 21.61
N ARG A 8 42.23 28.68 22.61
CA ARG A 8 41.65 27.37 22.89
C ARG A 8 40.18 27.47 23.20
N VAL A 9 39.76 28.43 23.98
CA VAL A 9 38.32 28.67 24.30
C VAL A 9 37.58 29.06 23.05
N ASN A 10 38.11 29.92 22.20
CA ASN A 10 37.51 30.28 20.93
C ASN A 10 37.36 29.13 19.98
N HIS A 11 38.39 28.27 19.87
CA HIS A 11 38.32 27.04 19.06
C HIS A 11 37.26 26.09 19.59
N ALA A 12 37.15 25.93 20.91
CA ALA A 12 36.12 25.07 21.52
C ALA A 12 34.69 25.60 21.22
N HIS A 13 34.48 26.89 21.34
CA HIS A 13 33.19 27.53 21.03
C HIS A 13 32.84 27.37 19.55
N HIS A 14 33.80 27.58 18.66
CA HIS A 14 33.62 27.42 17.23
C HIS A 14 33.26 25.96 16.86
N PHE A 15 33.97 25.01 17.45
CA PHE A 15 33.68 23.58 17.27
C PHE A 15 32.29 23.21 17.72
N ILE A 16 31.87 23.64 18.89
CA ILE A 16 30.52 23.41 19.43
C ILE A 16 29.46 24.01 18.49
N HIS A 17 29.68 25.21 17.97
CA HIS A 17 28.78 25.86 17.03
C HIS A 17 28.64 25.04 15.73
N LEU A 18 29.76 24.58 15.17
CA LEU A 18 29.74 23.72 13.97
C LEU A 18 29.02 22.40 14.21
N GLN A 19 29.21 21.78 15.36
CA GLN A 19 28.51 20.55 15.73
C GLN A 19 27.00 20.78 15.84
N GLY A 20 26.59 21.91 16.39
CA GLY A 20 25.17 22.32 16.46
C GLY A 20 24.55 22.45 15.07
N LEU A 21 25.25 23.11 14.14
CA LEU A 21 24.79 23.26 12.74
C LEU A 21 24.67 21.91 12.03
N ARG A 22 25.64 21.01 12.24
CA ARG A 22 25.59 19.65 11.67
C ARG A 22 24.40 18.86 12.21
N ALA A 23 24.17 18.95 13.52
CA ALA A 23 23.03 18.29 14.16
C ALA A 23 21.70 18.80 13.59
N ASP A 24 21.56 20.09 13.39
CA ASP A 24 20.36 20.70 12.81
C ASP A 24 20.14 20.24 11.37
N ARG A 25 21.18 20.19 10.55
CA ARG A 25 21.12 19.66 9.19
C ARG A 25 20.69 18.20 9.15
N GLN A 26 21.22 17.38 10.06
CA GLN A 26 20.83 15.98 10.17
C GLN A 26 19.38 15.83 10.56
N ARG A 27 18.89 16.63 11.48
CA ARG A 27 17.46 16.64 11.88
C ARG A 27 16.55 17.00 10.72
N GLU A 28 16.93 18.00 9.92
CA GLU A 28 16.18 18.38 8.73
C GLU A 28 16.14 17.26 7.71
N LYS A 29 17.26 16.60 7.46
CA LYS A 29 17.34 15.43 6.56
C LYS A 29 16.46 14.28 7.05
N ILE A 30 16.46 14.01 8.34
CA ILE A 30 15.62 12.98 8.94
C ILE A 30 14.14 13.32 8.72
N LYS A 31 13.72 14.57 8.93
CA LYS A 31 12.35 15.00 8.68
C LYS A 31 11.95 14.84 7.22
N GLU A 32 12.84 15.17 6.28
CA GLU A 32 12.58 15.01 4.85
C GLU A 32 12.41 13.53 4.49
N ILE A 33 13.28 12.68 5.03
CA ILE A 33 13.20 11.21 4.81
C ILE A 33 11.93 10.65 5.43
N GLU A 34 11.55 11.07 6.62
CA GLU A 34 10.31 10.66 7.27
C GLU A 34 9.08 11.01 6.42
N LYS A 35 9.03 12.22 5.88
CA LYS A 35 7.95 12.65 4.97
C LYS A 35 7.91 11.80 3.71
N LEU A 36 9.07 11.48 3.15
CA LEU A 36 9.17 10.63 1.96
C LEU A 36 8.68 9.21 2.26
N VAL A 37 9.05 8.66 3.41
CA VAL A 37 8.61 7.33 3.86
C VAL A 37 7.09 7.32 4.05
N GLU A 38 6.53 8.31 4.73
CA GLU A 38 5.07 8.43 4.90
C GLU A 38 4.34 8.49 3.56
N SER A 39 4.85 9.30 2.63
CA SER A 39 4.30 9.42 1.28
C SER A 39 4.29 8.08 0.54
N LYS A 40 5.40 7.35 0.60
CA LYS A 40 5.51 6.03 -0.03
C LYS A 40 4.63 4.98 0.64
N GLN A 41 4.50 5.02 1.95
CA GLN A 41 3.59 4.14 2.69
C GLN A 41 2.14 4.39 2.27
N GLU A 42 1.74 5.64 2.09
CA GLU A 42 0.40 5.99 1.61
C GLU A 42 0.14 5.46 0.20
N VAL A 43 1.10 5.59 -0.70
CA VAL A 43 1.00 5.04 -2.06
C VAL A 43 0.86 3.51 -2.02
N LEU A 44 1.65 2.83 -1.19
CA LEU A 44 1.55 1.38 -1.02
C LEU A 44 0.19 0.96 -0.47
N ARG A 45 -0.33 1.70 0.51
CA ARG A 45 -1.66 1.46 1.08
C ARG A 45 -2.74 1.59 0.03
N GLN A 46 -2.69 2.64 -0.79
CA GLN A 46 -3.63 2.85 -1.89
C GLN A 46 -3.58 1.70 -2.90
N LYS A 47 -2.38 1.29 -3.30
CA LYS A 47 -2.20 0.15 -4.22
C LYS A 47 -2.73 -1.16 -3.64
N ALA A 48 -2.53 -1.40 -2.35
CA ALA A 48 -3.05 -2.58 -1.68
C ALA A 48 -4.59 -2.57 -1.63
N MET A 49 -5.20 -1.41 -1.40
CA MET A 49 -6.65 -1.24 -1.44
C MET A 49 -7.21 -1.46 -2.84
N ASP A 50 -6.58 -0.89 -3.86
CA ASP A 50 -6.95 -1.06 -5.26
C ASP A 50 -6.89 -2.54 -5.67
N LYS A 51 -5.84 -3.22 -5.26
CA LYS A 51 -5.69 -4.66 -5.49
C LYS A 51 -6.84 -5.46 -4.86
N LYS A 52 -7.21 -5.14 -3.63
CA LYS A 52 -8.33 -5.80 -2.94
C LYS A 52 -9.66 -5.54 -3.66
N ILE A 53 -9.88 -4.35 -4.16
CA ILE A 53 -11.09 -4.00 -4.92
C ILE A 53 -11.16 -4.83 -6.20
N ILE A 54 -10.06 -4.93 -6.94
CA ILE A 54 -9.97 -5.72 -8.16
C ILE A 54 -10.22 -7.21 -7.86
N GLU A 55 -9.63 -7.74 -6.81
CA GLU A 55 -9.81 -9.14 -6.40
C GLU A 55 -11.27 -9.43 -6.04
N ARG A 56 -11.93 -8.53 -5.31
CA ARG A 56 -13.35 -8.65 -4.99
C ARG A 56 -14.22 -8.59 -6.23
N LEU A 57 -13.90 -7.71 -7.17
CA LEU A 57 -14.62 -7.60 -8.43
C LEU A 57 -14.51 -8.88 -9.25
N LYS A 58 -13.30 -9.42 -9.39
CA LYS A 58 -13.06 -10.71 -10.05
C LYS A 58 -13.84 -11.84 -9.39
N ASP A 59 -13.85 -11.88 -8.08
CA ASP A 59 -14.57 -12.91 -7.32
C ASP A 59 -16.09 -12.82 -7.55
N ARG A 60 -16.64 -11.61 -7.55
CA ARG A 60 -18.05 -11.38 -7.88
C ARG A 60 -18.39 -11.80 -9.30
N GLN A 61 -17.53 -11.48 -10.27
CA GLN A 61 -17.74 -11.86 -11.67
C GLN A 61 -17.69 -13.38 -11.82
N ARG A 62 -16.76 -14.04 -11.15
CA ARG A 62 -16.66 -15.50 -11.15
C ARG A 62 -17.92 -16.15 -10.54
N LYS A 63 -18.38 -15.65 -9.41
CA LYS A 63 -19.60 -16.15 -8.76
C LYS A 63 -20.85 -15.92 -9.62
N ALA A 64 -20.97 -14.75 -10.23
CA ALA A 64 -22.06 -14.47 -11.16
C ALA A 64 -22.04 -15.39 -12.36
N PHE A 65 -20.87 -15.66 -12.92
CA PHE A 65 -20.67 -16.61 -14.02
C PHE A 65 -21.08 -18.02 -13.61
N GLU A 66 -20.66 -18.50 -12.44
CA GLU A 66 -21.02 -19.83 -11.92
C GLU A 66 -22.54 -19.96 -11.73
N VAL A 67 -23.18 -18.94 -11.16
CA VAL A 67 -24.64 -18.91 -10.99
C VAL A 67 -25.35 -18.98 -12.35
N GLU A 68 -24.88 -18.22 -13.33
CA GLU A 68 -25.45 -18.22 -14.68
C GLU A 68 -25.28 -19.56 -15.37
N GLN A 69 -24.10 -20.17 -15.26
CA GLN A 69 -23.83 -21.51 -15.78
C GLN A 69 -24.72 -22.56 -15.14
N ASN A 70 -24.92 -22.50 -13.84
CA ASN A 70 -25.79 -23.40 -13.12
C ASN A 70 -27.26 -23.24 -13.56
N LYS A 71 -27.72 -22.04 -13.81
CA LYS A 71 -29.06 -21.77 -14.34
C LYS A 71 -29.25 -22.34 -15.73
N VAL A 72 -28.27 -22.16 -16.60
CA VAL A 72 -28.32 -22.70 -17.97
C VAL A 72 -28.35 -24.23 -17.93
N GLN A 73 -27.50 -24.85 -17.13
CA GLN A 73 -27.47 -26.31 -16.98
C GLN A 73 -28.77 -26.85 -16.41
N GLN A 74 -29.34 -26.17 -15.42
CA GLN A 74 -30.61 -26.58 -14.82
C GLN A 74 -31.75 -26.48 -15.82
N LYS A 75 -31.77 -25.42 -16.62
CA LYS A 75 -32.76 -25.25 -17.69
C LYS A 75 -32.66 -26.33 -18.73
N GLU A 76 -31.45 -26.68 -19.16
CA GLU A 76 -31.21 -27.79 -20.11
C GLU A 76 -31.70 -29.11 -19.55
N LEU A 77 -31.39 -29.41 -18.29
CA LEU A 77 -31.85 -30.59 -17.61
C LEU A 77 -33.38 -30.64 -17.53
N ASP A 78 -34.04 -29.55 -17.18
CA ASP A 78 -35.48 -29.46 -17.11
C ASP A 78 -36.10 -29.68 -18.49
N GLU A 79 -35.53 -29.15 -19.55
CA GLU A 79 -35.98 -29.39 -20.93
C GLU A 79 -35.83 -30.86 -21.32
N ILE A 80 -34.74 -31.53 -20.98
CA ILE A 80 -34.53 -32.93 -21.23
C ILE A 80 -35.55 -33.79 -20.49
N VAL A 81 -35.79 -33.49 -19.21
CA VAL A 81 -36.78 -34.18 -18.40
C VAL A 81 -38.19 -33.99 -19.00
N SER A 82 -38.52 -32.80 -19.42
CA SER A 82 -39.76 -32.44 -20.07
C SER A 82 -39.97 -33.23 -21.36
N MET A 83 -38.95 -33.35 -22.21
CA MET A 83 -38.95 -34.15 -23.43
C MET A 83 -39.16 -35.61 -23.11
N ARG A 84 -38.45 -36.17 -22.14
CA ARG A 84 -38.63 -37.59 -21.73
C ARG A 84 -40.02 -37.86 -21.23
N THR A 85 -40.60 -36.97 -20.46
CA THR A 85 -41.98 -37.07 -19.95
C THR A 85 -43.00 -37.04 -21.10
N GLY A 86 -42.72 -36.23 -22.13
CA GLY A 86 -43.53 -36.20 -23.36
C GLY A 86 -43.45 -37.47 -24.18
N PHE A 87 -42.31 -38.20 -24.14
CA PHE A 87 -42.14 -39.46 -24.87
C PHE A 87 -42.70 -40.69 -24.14
N VAL A 88 -42.85 -40.65 -22.86
CA VAL A 88 -43.28 -41.78 -22.01
C VAL A 88 -44.80 -41.89 -21.90
N LYS A 89 -45.53 -41.07 -22.61
CA LYS A 89 -46.95 -41.24 -22.73
C LYS A 89 -47.25 -42.52 -23.58
#